data_38a7ca263ade4fe4fe399e124e8e5f0b
#
_entry.id   38a7ca263ade4fe4fe399e124e8e5f0b
#
_cell.length_a   1.000
_cell.length_b   1.000
_cell.length_c   1.000
_cell.angle_alpha   90.00
_cell.angle_beta   90.00
_cell.angle_gamma   90.00
#
_symmetry.space_group_name_H-M   'P 1'
#
loop_
_entity.id
_entity.type
_entity.pdbx_description
1 polymer ?
#
loop_
_entity_poly.entity_id
_entity_poly.type
_entity_poly.pdbx_seq_one_letter_code
_entity_poly.pdbx_strand_id
1 'polypeptide(L)'
;GCDVILGPGMNIHRHPLCGRNFEYYSEDPLLSGKCGAAMVRGIQSQGVGTSVKHFAANNQESMRLQNDARVSQRALREIYLRGFEIAVKEGRPWTVMSSYNRINGPYTQESRELLTTVLHDEWGYEGLVVSDWIGKRNTVAQVHAGNDLMMPGEPAQAREIVEAVRSGRLAEADVDRCVTRVLEYILRTPRFRKQAVSETPDLEAHAAVSRQVAAEGMVLLRNEGAALPLAAGCNLSVFGVNAYDCIAGGTGAGHVNKAYTVDLDEGLCNAGFRLNTRTADLYAKYMSFGEALLAEQNALRYLGEKWFVPETTLTLEFIASRAADSDAAIVALGRNSGEYNDRPTSDFYLTEAERELLESVCSAFHAAGKKVVVVLNIGGVIETMSWKELPDAILLAWQGGLEAGNAMADVLSGRVSPSGRLPMTFPADYSDHPSSKNFPLDYRGRCGDWADDAPERHLRNLGFTCYEEDIWVGYRYFSTHAPEAVSYPFGYGLGYTTFEWTDAAVRRSGTDYAVTLRVTNTGSRAGREVVELYVAAPQGALPKPVRELRAFAKSRELQPGESQALTLRFAAADLASFDERISAFVVDSGRYMAELGRSADDIVQRLPFVAKASERKVYDVLKPQEPLRRLKF
;
A
#
# COMPACT_ATOMS: atom_id res chain seq x y z
N GLY A 1 -22.64 -6.60 -15.07
CA GLY A 1 -21.44 -5.79 -15.24
C GLY A 1 -21.53 -4.48 -14.49
N CYS A 2 -20.41 -3.82 -14.26
CA CYS A 2 -20.35 -2.48 -13.69
C CYS A 2 -19.83 -1.48 -14.74
N ASP A 3 -20.19 -0.21 -14.61
CA ASP A 3 -19.74 0.85 -15.49
C ASP A 3 -18.40 1.44 -15.04
N VAL A 4 -18.16 1.49 -13.73
CA VAL A 4 -16.92 1.98 -13.11
C VAL A 4 -16.57 1.12 -11.90
N ILE A 5 -15.28 0.82 -11.74
CA ILE A 5 -14.71 0.26 -10.53
C ILE A 5 -14.26 1.40 -9.62
N LEU A 6 -14.70 1.39 -8.36
CA LEU A 6 -14.32 2.39 -7.36
C LEU A 6 -12.93 2.07 -6.79
N GLY A 7 -11.94 2.27 -7.61
CA GLY A 7 -10.53 2.00 -7.36
C GLY A 7 -9.67 2.46 -8.55
N PRO A 8 -8.33 2.41 -8.37
CA PRO A 8 -7.59 1.97 -7.20
C PRO A 8 -7.57 2.99 -6.07
N GLY A 9 -7.43 2.48 -4.83
CA GLY A 9 -7.02 3.28 -3.69
C GLY A 9 -5.53 3.58 -3.77
N MET A 10 -5.11 4.83 -3.48
CA MET A 10 -3.71 5.20 -3.71
C MET A 10 -3.17 6.27 -2.75
N ASN A 11 -3.78 6.39 -1.58
CA ASN A 11 -3.24 7.26 -0.54
C ASN A 11 -1.86 6.75 -0.06
N ILE A 12 -1.08 7.63 0.50
CA ILE A 12 0.26 7.32 0.97
C ILE A 12 0.21 6.52 2.28
N HIS A 13 1.07 5.52 2.44
CA HIS A 13 1.32 4.85 3.71
C HIS A 13 2.07 5.81 4.65
N ARG A 14 1.33 6.77 5.21
CA ARG A 14 1.86 7.76 6.13
C ARG A 14 2.22 7.15 7.48
N HIS A 15 1.44 6.18 7.93
CA HIS A 15 1.56 5.55 9.23
C HIS A 15 1.32 4.04 9.12
N PRO A 16 2.13 3.19 9.78
CA PRO A 16 2.05 1.74 9.62
C PRO A 16 0.72 1.12 10.08
N LEU A 17 0.00 1.77 10.99
CA LEU A 17 -1.25 1.26 11.57
C LEU A 17 -2.51 1.80 10.91
N CYS A 18 -2.43 2.61 9.85
CA CYS A 18 -3.63 3.04 9.12
C CYS A 18 -4.37 1.82 8.56
N GLY A 19 -5.66 1.70 8.90
CA GLY A 19 -6.46 0.53 8.59
C GLY A 19 -6.57 0.22 7.11
N ARG A 20 -6.58 1.24 6.25
CA ARG A 20 -6.71 1.08 4.79
C ARG A 20 -5.40 0.95 4.03
N ASN A 21 -4.25 0.84 4.70
CA ASN A 21 -2.97 0.60 4.02
C ASN A 21 -2.99 -0.66 3.13
N PHE A 22 -3.78 -1.68 3.49
CA PHE A 22 -3.88 -2.92 2.72
C PHE A 22 -4.35 -2.71 1.26
N GLU A 23 -5.13 -1.66 0.98
CA GLU A 23 -5.63 -1.35 -0.37
C GLU A 23 -4.86 -0.22 -1.06
N TYR A 24 -3.86 0.36 -0.41
CA TYR A 24 -2.99 1.40 -0.95
C TYR A 24 -1.65 0.80 -1.40
N TYR A 25 -0.87 1.54 -2.19
CA TYR A 25 0.31 0.97 -2.82
C TYR A 25 1.60 1.17 -2.02
N SER A 26 1.86 2.37 -1.47
CA SER A 26 3.21 2.68 -1.01
C SER A 26 3.29 3.94 -0.12
N GLU A 27 4.40 4.06 0.61
CA GLU A 27 4.85 5.32 1.23
C GLU A 27 5.45 6.30 0.20
N ASP A 28 5.77 5.83 -1.02
CA ASP A 28 6.36 6.65 -2.06
C ASP A 28 5.32 7.08 -3.11
N PRO A 29 5.18 8.40 -3.38
CA PRO A 29 4.18 8.92 -4.30
C PRO A 29 4.44 8.57 -5.76
N LEU A 30 5.70 8.35 -6.19
CA LEU A 30 6.00 7.90 -7.55
C LEU A 30 5.51 6.47 -7.76
N LEU A 31 5.86 5.57 -6.82
CA LEU A 31 5.43 4.17 -6.89
C LEU A 31 3.90 4.08 -6.85
N SER A 32 3.24 4.76 -5.90
CA SER A 32 1.77 4.81 -5.82
C SER A 32 1.15 5.34 -7.11
N GLY A 33 1.69 6.42 -7.66
CA GLY A 33 1.17 7.04 -8.89
C GLY A 33 1.34 6.16 -10.12
N LYS A 34 2.51 5.52 -10.29
CA LYS A 34 2.78 4.63 -11.44
C LYS A 34 1.94 3.35 -11.38
N CYS A 35 1.82 2.73 -10.21
CA CYS A 35 0.95 1.56 -10.00
C CYS A 35 -0.52 1.94 -10.23
N GLY A 36 -0.99 3.05 -9.67
CA GLY A 36 -2.33 3.56 -9.90
C GLY A 36 -2.62 3.83 -11.37
N ALA A 37 -1.72 4.51 -12.09
CA ALA A 37 -1.85 4.76 -13.52
C ALA A 37 -1.89 3.47 -14.35
N ALA A 38 -1.09 2.47 -13.99
CA ALA A 38 -1.08 1.17 -14.68
C ALA A 38 -2.40 0.41 -14.47
N MET A 39 -2.91 0.40 -13.23
CA MET A 39 -4.21 -0.21 -12.92
C MET A 39 -5.35 0.47 -13.68
N VAL A 40 -5.37 1.81 -13.69
CA VAL A 40 -6.34 2.60 -14.46
C VAL A 40 -6.34 2.20 -15.94
N ARG A 41 -5.15 2.19 -16.57
CA ARG A 41 -5.03 1.80 -18.00
C ARG A 41 -5.49 0.36 -18.24
N GLY A 42 -5.12 -0.57 -17.35
CA GLY A 42 -5.50 -1.98 -17.45
C GLY A 42 -7.02 -2.18 -17.41
N ILE A 43 -7.69 -1.62 -16.41
CA ILE A 43 -9.15 -1.73 -16.26
C ILE A 43 -9.85 -1.01 -17.42
N GLN A 44 -9.45 0.21 -17.73
CA GLN A 44 -10.10 1.00 -18.79
C GLN A 44 -9.88 0.44 -20.21
N SER A 45 -8.83 -0.37 -20.43
CA SER A 45 -8.63 -1.09 -21.69
C SER A 45 -9.74 -2.10 -21.99
N GLN A 46 -10.47 -2.54 -20.95
CA GLN A 46 -11.64 -3.41 -21.07
C GLN A 46 -12.97 -2.65 -21.19
N GLY A 47 -12.92 -1.34 -21.35
CA GLY A 47 -14.09 -0.48 -21.50
C GLY A 47 -14.83 -0.16 -20.22
N VAL A 48 -14.32 -0.54 -19.07
CA VAL A 48 -14.84 -0.22 -17.73
C VAL A 48 -14.05 0.94 -17.14
N GLY A 49 -14.74 1.94 -16.58
CA GLY A 49 -14.08 3.09 -15.98
C GLY A 49 -13.44 2.77 -14.61
N THR A 50 -12.64 3.70 -14.14
CA THR A 50 -12.00 3.67 -12.82
C THR A 50 -12.30 4.93 -12.04
N SER A 51 -12.25 4.85 -10.71
CA SER A 51 -12.33 5.99 -9.79
C SER A 51 -11.14 5.94 -8.85
N VAL A 52 -10.09 6.71 -9.13
CA VAL A 52 -8.95 6.77 -8.23
C VAL A 52 -9.35 7.45 -6.92
N LYS A 53 -8.93 6.88 -5.79
CA LYS A 53 -9.42 7.26 -4.46
C LYS A 53 -8.31 7.19 -3.40
N HIS A 54 -8.44 7.87 -2.27
CA HIS A 54 -9.41 8.89 -1.89
C HIS A 54 -8.72 10.26 -1.96
N PHE A 55 -9.18 11.15 -2.79
CA PHE A 55 -8.52 12.42 -3.10
C PHE A 55 -8.91 13.51 -2.09
N ALA A 56 -8.04 13.84 -1.10
CA ALA A 56 -6.71 13.36 -0.83
C ALA A 56 -6.46 13.28 0.69
N ALA A 57 -5.26 12.81 1.07
CA ALA A 57 -4.79 12.75 2.46
C ALA A 57 -5.70 11.97 3.42
N ASN A 58 -6.35 10.89 2.94
CA ASN A 58 -7.09 9.95 3.77
C ASN A 58 -6.11 8.91 4.34
N ASN A 59 -5.42 9.26 5.44
CA ASN A 59 -4.30 8.50 5.99
C ASN A 59 -4.58 7.93 7.39
N GLN A 60 -5.85 7.92 7.82
CA GLN A 60 -6.33 7.32 9.07
C GLN A 60 -7.81 7.00 8.96
N GLU A 61 -8.26 5.98 9.70
CA GLU A 61 -9.65 5.62 9.82
C GLU A 61 -10.30 6.24 11.06
N SER A 62 -9.52 6.41 12.12
CA SER A 62 -9.98 7.07 13.35
C SER A 62 -10.51 8.45 13.04
N MET A 63 -11.79 8.68 13.36
CA MET A 63 -12.49 9.95 13.14
C MET A 63 -12.44 10.47 11.69
N ARG A 64 -12.33 9.59 10.70
CA ARG A 64 -12.11 9.94 9.28
C ARG A 64 -13.14 10.93 8.71
N LEU A 65 -14.36 10.93 9.22
CA LEU A 65 -15.42 11.83 8.78
C LEU A 65 -15.28 13.27 9.31
N GLN A 66 -14.51 13.50 10.37
CA GLN A 66 -14.33 14.79 11.03
C GLN A 66 -12.88 15.28 10.98
N ASN A 67 -11.93 14.37 10.75
CA ASN A 67 -10.51 14.69 10.81
C ASN A 67 -10.12 15.79 9.82
N ASP A 68 -9.44 16.82 10.33
CA ASP A 68 -8.77 17.84 9.53
C ASP A 68 -7.27 17.48 9.41
N ALA A 69 -6.86 16.98 8.26
CA ALA A 69 -5.45 16.75 7.95
C ALA A 69 -4.76 18.11 7.75
N ARG A 70 -4.03 18.56 8.78
CA ARG A 70 -3.28 19.83 8.77
C ARG A 70 -1.88 19.56 8.21
N VAL A 71 -1.68 19.94 6.97
CA VAL A 71 -0.52 19.57 6.16
C VAL A 71 0.08 20.81 5.50
N SER A 72 1.42 20.90 5.44
CA SER A 72 2.08 21.96 4.71
C SER A 72 1.76 21.90 3.20
N GLN A 73 1.78 23.03 2.52
CA GLN A 73 1.62 23.02 1.05
C GLN A 73 2.71 22.18 0.39
N ARG A 74 3.91 22.17 0.93
CA ARG A 74 5.04 21.38 0.43
C ARG A 74 4.75 19.89 0.52
N ALA A 75 4.39 19.38 1.69
CA ALA A 75 4.07 17.97 1.87
C ALA A 75 2.84 17.56 1.04
N LEU A 76 1.81 18.41 0.95
CA LEU A 76 0.68 18.16 0.05
C LEU A 76 1.15 17.96 -1.39
N ARG A 77 1.95 18.90 -1.93
CA ARG A 77 2.38 18.90 -3.32
C ARG A 77 3.39 17.81 -3.66
N GLU A 78 4.34 17.53 -2.76
CA GLU A 78 5.43 16.57 -3.01
C GLU A 78 5.02 15.13 -2.67
N ILE A 79 4.12 14.91 -1.70
CA ILE A 79 3.78 13.59 -1.17
C ILE A 79 2.31 13.21 -1.44
N TYR A 80 1.34 13.92 -0.82
CA TYR A 80 -0.04 13.45 -0.75
C TYR A 80 -0.85 13.66 -2.03
N LEU A 81 -0.49 14.64 -2.85
CA LEU A 81 -1.12 14.91 -4.15
C LEU A 81 -0.33 14.32 -5.33
N ARG A 82 0.99 14.12 -5.17
CA ARG A 82 1.87 13.73 -6.28
C ARG A 82 1.49 12.40 -6.93
N GLY A 83 1.13 11.39 -6.13
CA GLY A 83 0.67 10.11 -6.66
C GLY A 83 -0.59 10.26 -7.52
N PHE A 84 -1.55 11.08 -7.07
CA PHE A 84 -2.78 11.37 -7.83
C PHE A 84 -2.47 12.15 -9.12
N GLU A 85 -1.57 13.14 -9.07
CA GLU A 85 -1.14 13.87 -10.27
C GLU A 85 -0.62 12.93 -11.35
N ILE A 86 0.24 11.98 -10.98
CA ILE A 86 0.79 10.98 -11.89
C ILE A 86 -0.34 10.09 -12.44
N ALA A 87 -1.23 9.57 -11.59
CA ALA A 87 -2.32 8.72 -12.01
C ALA A 87 -3.30 9.43 -12.95
N VAL A 88 -3.62 10.69 -12.68
CA VAL A 88 -4.49 11.51 -13.52
C VAL A 88 -3.85 11.76 -14.89
N LYS A 89 -2.60 12.19 -14.91
CA LYS A 89 -1.91 12.55 -16.17
C LYS A 89 -1.56 11.35 -17.04
N GLU A 90 -1.15 10.23 -16.43
CA GLU A 90 -0.69 9.05 -17.16
C GLU A 90 -1.76 7.96 -17.32
N GLY A 91 -2.67 7.84 -16.36
CA GLY A 91 -3.76 6.86 -16.38
C GLY A 91 -5.05 7.38 -17.00
N ARG A 92 -5.34 8.68 -16.85
CA ARG A 92 -6.58 9.34 -17.29
C ARG A 92 -7.84 8.63 -16.78
N PRO A 93 -8.02 8.49 -15.47
CA PRO A 93 -9.18 7.83 -14.88
C PRO A 93 -10.46 8.56 -15.30
N TRP A 94 -11.56 7.81 -15.48
CA TRP A 94 -12.84 8.43 -15.81
C TRP A 94 -13.40 9.24 -14.67
N THR A 95 -13.15 8.79 -13.43
CA THR A 95 -13.61 9.50 -12.25
C THR A 95 -12.49 9.58 -11.19
N VAL A 96 -12.58 10.58 -10.32
CA VAL A 96 -11.78 10.76 -9.12
C VAL A 96 -12.74 10.84 -7.94
N MET A 97 -12.49 10.06 -6.88
CA MET A 97 -13.30 10.09 -5.66
C MET A 97 -12.65 11.00 -4.62
N SER A 98 -13.37 12.05 -4.22
CA SER A 98 -12.98 12.92 -3.11
C SER A 98 -13.08 12.18 -1.77
N SER A 99 -12.22 12.51 -0.80
CA SER A 99 -12.12 11.80 0.48
C SER A 99 -13.12 12.32 1.53
N TYR A 100 -13.21 11.59 2.65
CA TYR A 100 -14.06 11.98 3.78
C TYR A 100 -13.55 13.17 4.59
N ASN A 101 -12.23 13.27 4.73
CA ASN A 101 -11.56 14.17 5.64
C ASN A 101 -11.55 15.62 5.14
N ARG A 102 -11.12 16.50 6.03
CA ARG A 102 -10.74 17.87 5.72
C ARG A 102 -9.25 17.94 5.36
N ILE A 103 -8.87 18.97 4.63
CA ILE A 103 -7.48 19.38 4.44
C ILE A 103 -7.39 20.86 4.75
N ASN A 104 -6.63 21.22 5.80
CA ASN A 104 -6.39 22.60 6.19
C ASN A 104 -7.68 23.42 6.35
N GLY A 105 -8.74 22.79 6.87
CA GLY A 105 -10.01 23.42 7.21
C GLY A 105 -11.22 22.91 6.41
N PRO A 106 -11.33 23.12 5.08
CA PRO A 106 -12.47 22.65 4.30
C PRO A 106 -12.46 21.14 4.11
N TYR A 107 -13.63 20.54 3.99
CA TYR A 107 -13.76 19.16 3.52
C TYR A 107 -13.26 19.05 2.08
N THR A 108 -12.61 17.94 1.75
CA THR A 108 -12.10 17.73 0.38
C THR A 108 -13.21 17.82 -0.66
N GLN A 109 -14.41 17.33 -0.32
CA GLN A 109 -15.61 17.39 -1.15
C GLN A 109 -16.14 18.80 -1.39
N GLU A 110 -15.79 19.76 -0.52
CA GLU A 110 -16.23 21.16 -0.55
C GLU A 110 -15.09 22.13 -0.93
N SER A 111 -13.91 21.59 -1.23
CA SER A 111 -12.72 22.39 -1.50
C SER A 111 -12.58 22.73 -3.00
N ARG A 112 -13.00 23.93 -3.39
CA ARG A 112 -12.79 24.44 -4.76
C ARG A 112 -11.31 24.50 -5.12
N GLU A 113 -10.45 24.85 -4.16
CA GLU A 113 -9.00 24.88 -4.37
C GLU A 113 -8.45 23.50 -4.75
N LEU A 114 -8.94 22.44 -4.08
CA LEU A 114 -8.50 21.07 -4.35
C LEU A 114 -9.12 20.53 -5.67
N LEU A 115 -10.45 20.59 -5.78
CA LEU A 115 -11.17 19.90 -6.86
C LEU A 115 -11.14 20.68 -8.19
N THR A 116 -11.30 22.00 -8.14
CA THR A 116 -11.26 22.82 -9.36
C THR A 116 -9.84 23.30 -9.66
N THR A 117 -9.24 24.06 -8.73
CA THR A 117 -7.97 24.74 -9.05
C THR A 117 -6.81 23.75 -9.25
N VAL A 118 -6.62 22.78 -8.34
CA VAL A 118 -5.51 21.83 -8.47
C VAL A 118 -5.84 20.73 -9.47
N LEU A 119 -6.97 20.05 -9.30
CA LEU A 119 -7.28 18.87 -10.12
C LEU A 119 -7.61 19.23 -11.57
N HIS A 120 -8.54 20.18 -11.80
CA HIS A 120 -8.97 20.53 -13.15
C HIS A 120 -8.04 21.55 -13.81
N ASP A 121 -7.76 22.69 -13.15
CA ASP A 121 -7.07 23.80 -13.82
C ASP A 121 -5.56 23.57 -13.92
N GLU A 122 -4.89 23.07 -12.86
CA GLU A 122 -3.44 22.82 -12.90
C GLU A 122 -3.07 21.50 -13.60
N TRP A 123 -3.83 20.42 -13.32
CA TRP A 123 -3.48 19.11 -13.86
C TRP A 123 -4.16 18.80 -15.19
N GLY A 124 -5.17 19.59 -15.58
CA GLY A 124 -5.92 19.41 -16.82
C GLY A 124 -6.83 18.17 -16.79
N TYR A 125 -7.39 17.84 -15.61
CA TYR A 125 -8.30 16.72 -15.49
C TYR A 125 -9.65 17.05 -16.14
N GLU A 126 -10.13 16.18 -17.02
CA GLU A 126 -11.37 16.36 -17.78
C GLU A 126 -12.51 15.44 -17.32
N GLY A 127 -12.24 14.56 -16.35
CA GLY A 127 -13.22 13.58 -15.89
C GLY A 127 -14.14 14.10 -14.78
N LEU A 128 -14.94 13.19 -14.24
CA LEU A 128 -15.95 13.42 -13.22
C LEU A 128 -15.34 13.30 -11.81
N VAL A 129 -15.71 14.18 -10.89
CA VAL A 129 -15.45 14.02 -9.46
C VAL A 129 -16.67 13.46 -8.78
N VAL A 130 -16.49 12.33 -8.07
CA VAL A 130 -17.53 11.69 -7.26
C VAL A 130 -17.17 11.82 -5.78
N SER A 131 -18.17 12.02 -4.91
CA SER A 131 -17.92 12.00 -3.47
C SER A 131 -17.70 10.57 -2.97
N ASP A 132 -16.98 10.42 -1.86
CA ASP A 132 -17.08 9.22 -1.06
C ASP A 132 -18.47 9.11 -0.41
N TRP A 133 -18.81 7.94 0.17
CA TRP A 133 -20.18 7.57 0.57
C TRP A 133 -20.65 8.27 1.85
N ILE A 134 -21.92 8.68 1.86
CA ILE A 134 -22.69 9.07 3.08
C ILE A 134 -22.17 10.33 3.80
N GLY A 135 -21.21 11.06 3.27
CA GLY A 135 -20.77 12.30 3.89
C GLY A 135 -21.90 13.34 3.91
N LYS A 136 -22.55 13.61 5.06
CA LYS A 136 -23.42 14.78 5.20
C LYS A 136 -22.56 16.02 5.11
N ARG A 137 -22.54 16.64 3.95
CA ARG A 137 -21.75 17.82 3.62
C ARG A 137 -22.69 18.92 3.12
N ASN A 138 -22.15 20.10 2.99
CA ASN A 138 -22.90 21.21 2.42
C ASN A 138 -23.06 21.00 0.91
N THR A 139 -24.27 20.66 0.46
CA THR A 139 -24.60 20.36 -0.93
C THR A 139 -24.19 21.48 -1.90
N VAL A 140 -24.46 22.73 -1.50
CA VAL A 140 -24.16 23.92 -2.33
C VAL A 140 -22.64 24.09 -2.49
N ALA A 141 -21.90 23.92 -1.39
CA ALA A 141 -20.45 24.02 -1.40
C ALA A 141 -19.81 22.90 -2.23
N GLN A 142 -20.35 21.68 -2.21
CA GLN A 142 -19.88 20.58 -3.05
C GLN A 142 -20.03 20.89 -4.54
N VAL A 143 -21.21 21.33 -5.00
CA VAL A 143 -21.44 21.71 -6.40
C VAL A 143 -20.53 22.84 -6.82
N HIS A 144 -20.42 23.89 -5.99
CA HIS A 144 -19.52 25.01 -6.26
C HIS A 144 -18.05 24.58 -6.36
N ALA A 145 -17.63 23.64 -5.51
CA ALA A 145 -16.26 23.12 -5.52
C ALA A 145 -15.93 22.26 -6.75
N GLY A 146 -16.93 21.73 -7.46
CA GLY A 146 -16.74 20.80 -8.58
C GLY A 146 -16.74 19.35 -8.15
N ASN A 147 -17.43 19.01 -7.04
CA ASN A 147 -17.79 17.64 -6.71
C ASN A 147 -19.06 17.32 -7.49
N ASP A 148 -18.90 16.69 -8.65
CA ASP A 148 -19.93 16.65 -9.70
C ASP A 148 -21.05 15.66 -9.39
N LEU A 149 -20.76 14.58 -8.64
CA LEU A 149 -21.71 13.51 -8.33
C LEU A 149 -21.63 13.12 -6.84
N MET A 150 -22.69 13.36 -6.10
CA MET A 150 -22.78 13.00 -4.68
C MET A 150 -23.30 11.57 -4.53
N MET A 151 -22.62 10.76 -3.71
CA MET A 151 -22.98 9.36 -3.49
C MET A 151 -23.37 9.10 -2.03
N PRO A 152 -24.46 8.37 -1.78
CA PRO A 152 -25.40 7.80 -2.77
C PRO A 152 -26.37 8.82 -3.38
N GLY A 153 -26.39 10.06 -2.90
CA GLY A 153 -27.33 11.11 -3.27
C GLY A 153 -28.68 10.99 -2.55
N GLU A 154 -29.25 12.15 -2.22
CA GLU A 154 -30.55 12.23 -1.56
C GLU A 154 -31.47 13.22 -2.28
N PRO A 155 -32.81 12.96 -2.37
CA PRO A 155 -33.74 13.89 -2.98
C PRO A 155 -33.73 15.29 -2.35
N ALA A 156 -33.36 15.41 -1.07
CA ALA A 156 -33.22 16.69 -0.39
C ALA A 156 -32.11 17.57 -1.03
N GLN A 157 -31.00 16.97 -1.45
CA GLN A 157 -29.90 17.66 -2.10
C GLN A 157 -30.33 18.31 -3.43
N ALA A 158 -31.12 17.59 -4.24
CA ALA A 158 -31.65 18.16 -5.48
C ALA A 158 -32.54 19.40 -5.22
N ARG A 159 -33.37 19.35 -4.19
CA ARG A 159 -34.22 20.52 -3.81
C ARG A 159 -33.34 21.68 -3.31
N GLU A 160 -32.32 21.40 -2.53
CA GLU A 160 -31.40 22.42 -2.02
C GLU A 160 -30.63 23.12 -3.16
N ILE A 161 -30.17 22.37 -4.18
CA ILE A 161 -29.52 22.92 -5.37
C ILE A 161 -30.46 23.87 -6.10
N VAL A 162 -31.71 23.45 -6.38
CA VAL A 162 -32.70 24.28 -7.07
C VAL A 162 -32.98 25.56 -6.29
N GLU A 163 -33.15 25.47 -4.98
CA GLU A 163 -33.39 26.63 -4.12
C GLU A 163 -32.17 27.57 -4.09
N ALA A 164 -30.95 26.99 -4.02
CA ALA A 164 -29.73 27.78 -4.00
C ALA A 164 -29.51 28.56 -5.31
N VAL A 165 -29.82 27.96 -6.46
CA VAL A 165 -29.76 28.65 -7.75
C VAL A 165 -30.82 29.76 -7.80
N ARG A 166 -32.08 29.48 -7.42
CA ARG A 166 -33.16 30.48 -7.43
C ARG A 166 -32.89 31.66 -6.50
N SER A 167 -32.22 31.43 -5.38
CA SER A 167 -31.85 32.47 -4.41
C SER A 167 -30.52 33.17 -4.73
N GLY A 168 -29.80 32.78 -5.77
CA GLY A 168 -28.49 33.33 -6.13
C GLY A 168 -27.32 32.89 -5.22
N ARG A 169 -27.54 31.89 -4.36
CA ARG A 169 -26.48 31.30 -3.51
C ARG A 169 -25.55 30.36 -4.29
N LEU A 170 -25.99 29.83 -5.41
CA LEU A 170 -25.22 28.97 -6.32
C LEU A 170 -25.37 29.48 -7.74
N ALA A 171 -24.26 29.62 -8.46
CA ALA A 171 -24.30 29.97 -9.87
C ALA A 171 -24.84 28.79 -10.70
N GLU A 172 -25.76 29.04 -11.63
CA GLU A 172 -26.28 28.03 -12.54
C GLU A 172 -25.15 27.38 -13.36
N ALA A 173 -24.13 28.16 -13.74
CA ALA A 173 -22.94 27.66 -14.44
C ALA A 173 -22.14 26.59 -13.66
N ASP A 174 -22.20 26.58 -12.33
CA ASP A 174 -21.59 25.51 -11.53
C ASP A 174 -22.37 24.20 -11.66
N VAL A 175 -23.71 24.30 -11.71
CA VAL A 175 -24.59 23.14 -11.95
C VAL A 175 -24.41 22.62 -13.37
N ASP A 176 -24.38 23.49 -14.38
CA ASP A 176 -24.18 23.13 -15.78
C ASP A 176 -22.87 22.39 -15.98
N ARG A 177 -21.80 22.85 -15.34
CA ARG A 177 -20.50 22.18 -15.35
C ARG A 177 -20.58 20.75 -14.80
N CYS A 178 -21.20 20.55 -13.64
CA CYS A 178 -21.38 19.24 -13.04
C CYS A 178 -22.24 18.34 -13.94
N VAL A 179 -23.35 18.83 -14.43
CA VAL A 179 -24.26 18.10 -15.34
C VAL A 179 -23.55 17.70 -16.63
N THR A 180 -22.78 18.61 -17.23
CA THR A 180 -22.00 18.32 -18.44
C THR A 180 -21.06 17.14 -18.23
N ARG A 181 -20.28 17.15 -17.16
CA ARG A 181 -19.36 16.05 -16.83
C ARG A 181 -20.08 14.72 -16.57
N VAL A 182 -21.22 14.77 -15.88
CA VAL A 182 -22.05 13.58 -15.65
C VAL A 182 -22.57 13.01 -16.98
N LEU A 183 -23.03 13.86 -17.88
CA LEU A 183 -23.51 13.42 -19.20
C LEU A 183 -22.38 12.85 -20.06
N GLU A 184 -21.22 13.50 -20.10
CA GLU A 184 -20.03 12.98 -20.80
C GLU A 184 -19.57 11.65 -20.23
N TYR A 185 -19.62 11.48 -18.90
CA TYR A 185 -19.34 10.22 -18.24
C TYR A 185 -20.34 9.12 -18.67
N ILE A 186 -21.67 9.42 -18.66
CA ILE A 186 -22.70 8.46 -19.06
C ILE A 186 -22.45 7.96 -20.49
N LEU A 187 -22.08 8.85 -21.42
CA LEU A 187 -21.79 8.50 -22.81
C LEU A 187 -20.61 7.51 -22.98
N ARG A 188 -19.72 7.43 -21.99
CA ARG A 188 -18.57 6.51 -21.98
C ARG A 188 -18.92 5.14 -21.40
N THR A 189 -20.00 5.03 -20.62
CA THR A 189 -20.28 3.81 -19.86
C THR A 189 -20.59 2.60 -20.75
N PRO A 190 -20.18 1.39 -20.35
CA PRO A 190 -20.56 0.14 -21.00
C PRO A 190 -22.06 0.01 -21.23
N ARG A 191 -22.86 0.39 -20.24
CA ARG A 191 -24.33 0.34 -20.32
C ARG A 191 -24.87 1.24 -21.44
N PHE A 192 -24.43 2.49 -21.52
CA PHE A 192 -24.87 3.41 -22.57
C PHE A 192 -24.43 2.93 -23.95
N ARG A 193 -23.20 2.43 -24.08
CA ARG A 193 -22.64 1.89 -25.33
C ARG A 193 -23.18 0.50 -25.68
N LYS A 194 -24.02 -0.07 -24.84
CA LYS A 194 -24.56 -1.44 -25.03
C LYS A 194 -23.47 -2.47 -25.23
N GLN A 195 -22.37 -2.34 -24.50
CA GLN A 195 -21.27 -3.30 -24.53
C GLN A 195 -21.77 -4.68 -24.09
N ALA A 196 -21.41 -5.70 -24.82
CA ALA A 196 -21.76 -7.07 -24.48
C ALA A 196 -21.13 -7.45 -23.13
N VAL A 197 -21.92 -8.03 -22.24
CA VAL A 197 -21.49 -8.55 -20.94
C VAL A 197 -21.50 -10.07 -21.01
N SER A 198 -20.44 -10.70 -20.54
CA SER A 198 -20.40 -12.16 -20.39
C SER A 198 -21.11 -12.56 -19.09
N GLU A 199 -22.08 -13.45 -19.21
CA GLU A 199 -22.71 -14.11 -18.04
C GLU A 199 -21.84 -15.25 -17.50
N THR A 200 -20.83 -15.68 -18.25
CA THR A 200 -19.91 -16.76 -17.93
C THR A 200 -18.46 -16.32 -18.11
N PRO A 201 -17.92 -15.48 -17.17
CA PRO A 201 -16.51 -15.11 -17.22
C PRO A 201 -15.63 -16.36 -17.00
N ASP A 202 -14.43 -16.35 -17.58
CA ASP A 202 -13.42 -17.39 -17.36
C ASP A 202 -12.79 -17.23 -15.98
N LEU A 203 -13.43 -17.80 -14.96
CA LEU A 203 -12.99 -17.69 -13.57
C LEU A 203 -11.68 -18.44 -13.32
N GLU A 204 -11.39 -19.51 -14.06
CA GLU A 204 -10.14 -20.28 -13.94
C GLU A 204 -8.95 -19.44 -14.43
N ALA A 205 -9.08 -18.80 -15.59
CA ALA A 205 -8.06 -17.90 -16.10
C ALA A 205 -7.84 -16.70 -15.14
N HIS A 206 -8.91 -16.16 -14.55
CA HIS A 206 -8.80 -15.08 -13.58
C HIS A 206 -8.12 -15.52 -12.28
N ALA A 207 -8.41 -16.73 -11.79
CA ALA A 207 -7.74 -17.30 -10.62
C ALA A 207 -6.24 -17.49 -10.88
N ALA A 208 -5.86 -17.97 -12.09
CA ALA A 208 -4.46 -18.11 -12.48
C ALA A 208 -3.71 -16.76 -12.48
N VAL A 209 -4.35 -15.69 -12.98
CA VAL A 209 -3.78 -14.34 -12.93
C VAL A 209 -3.63 -13.85 -11.48
N SER A 210 -4.65 -14.06 -10.63
CA SER A 210 -4.60 -13.72 -9.20
C SER A 210 -3.43 -14.41 -8.50
N ARG A 211 -3.26 -15.72 -8.71
CA ARG A 211 -2.15 -16.52 -8.18
C ARG A 211 -0.79 -15.99 -8.64
N GLN A 212 -0.65 -15.69 -9.92
CA GLN A 212 0.60 -15.15 -10.47
C GLN A 212 0.94 -13.80 -9.83
N VAL A 213 -0.01 -12.87 -9.77
CA VAL A 213 0.20 -11.53 -9.19
C VAL A 213 0.56 -11.64 -7.71
N ALA A 214 -0.14 -12.50 -6.95
CA ALA A 214 0.17 -12.73 -5.55
C ALA A 214 1.60 -13.26 -5.37
N ALA A 215 2.00 -14.29 -6.12
CA ALA A 215 3.35 -14.85 -6.03
C ALA A 215 4.45 -13.84 -6.42
N GLU A 216 4.23 -13.02 -7.47
CA GLU A 216 5.18 -11.99 -7.90
C GLU A 216 5.27 -10.79 -6.94
N GLY A 217 4.23 -10.57 -6.11
CA GLY A 217 4.18 -9.53 -5.09
C GLY A 217 4.82 -9.92 -3.75
N MET A 218 5.00 -11.21 -3.49
CA MET A 218 5.61 -11.69 -2.25
C MET A 218 7.06 -11.24 -2.13
N VAL A 219 7.46 -10.90 -0.89
CA VAL A 219 8.82 -10.40 -0.59
C VAL A 219 9.54 -11.40 0.31
N LEU A 220 10.67 -11.90 -0.14
CA LEU A 220 11.55 -12.71 0.70
C LEU A 220 12.42 -11.77 1.54
N LEU A 221 12.17 -11.75 2.85
CA LEU A 221 12.86 -10.86 3.79
C LEU A 221 14.15 -11.47 4.36
N ARG A 222 14.20 -12.80 4.50
CA ARG A 222 15.35 -13.54 5.03
C ARG A 222 15.43 -14.91 4.37
N ASN A 223 16.65 -15.42 4.14
CA ASN A 223 16.88 -16.78 3.63
C ASN A 223 18.27 -17.27 3.97
N GLU A 224 18.48 -17.69 5.20
CA GLU A 224 19.76 -18.15 5.71
C GLU A 224 19.98 -19.64 5.44
N GLY A 225 21.22 -19.95 5.02
CA GLY A 225 21.60 -21.34 4.75
C GLY A 225 20.75 -22.01 3.66
N ALA A 226 20.22 -21.23 2.71
CA ALA A 226 19.33 -21.72 1.64
C ALA A 226 18.13 -22.52 2.19
N ALA A 227 17.48 -22.01 3.25
CA ALA A 227 16.29 -22.62 3.83
C ALA A 227 15.12 -22.69 2.82
N LEU A 228 15.06 -21.73 1.93
CA LEU A 228 14.16 -21.71 0.79
C LEU A 228 14.94 -21.73 -0.53
N PRO A 229 14.42 -22.36 -1.60
CA PRO A 229 13.15 -23.09 -1.62
C PRO A 229 13.22 -24.44 -0.90
N LEU A 230 12.08 -24.89 -0.37
CA LEU A 230 11.94 -26.17 0.30
C LEU A 230 12.18 -27.35 -0.67
N ALA A 231 12.72 -28.45 -0.17
CA ALA A 231 12.92 -29.65 -0.96
C ALA A 231 11.56 -30.28 -1.34
N ALA A 232 11.46 -30.76 -2.58
CA ALA A 232 10.23 -31.37 -3.08
C ALA A 232 9.80 -32.59 -2.23
N GLY A 233 8.51 -32.63 -1.89
CA GLY A 233 7.92 -33.75 -1.15
C GLY A 233 8.33 -33.88 0.32
N CYS A 234 9.01 -32.88 0.89
CA CYS A 234 9.36 -32.90 2.32
C CYS A 234 8.10 -32.90 3.21
N ASN A 235 8.25 -33.43 4.42
CA ASN A 235 7.20 -33.51 5.42
C ASN A 235 7.30 -32.28 6.33
N LEU A 236 6.26 -31.44 6.34
CA LEU A 236 6.25 -30.13 7.01
C LEU A 236 5.37 -30.16 8.25
N SER A 237 5.87 -29.68 9.38
CA SER A 237 5.01 -29.24 10.47
C SER A 237 4.62 -27.78 10.23
N VAL A 238 3.33 -27.51 10.08
CA VAL A 238 2.78 -26.20 9.82
C VAL A 238 2.09 -25.69 11.08
N PHE A 239 2.62 -24.62 11.66
CA PHE A 239 2.15 -23.98 12.86
C PHE A 239 1.54 -22.62 12.54
N GLY A 240 0.68 -22.15 13.44
CA GLY A 240 0.01 -20.86 13.31
C GLY A 240 -1.38 -20.95 12.73
N VAL A 241 -2.35 -20.33 13.39
CA VAL A 241 -3.77 -20.34 12.97
C VAL A 241 -3.97 -19.80 11.57
N ASN A 242 -3.14 -18.86 11.14
CA ASN A 242 -3.21 -18.27 9.79
C ASN A 242 -2.76 -19.20 8.66
N ALA A 243 -2.20 -20.36 8.96
CA ALA A 243 -1.96 -21.39 7.96
C ALA A 243 -3.25 -22.07 7.50
N TYR A 244 -4.27 -22.08 8.36
CA TYR A 244 -5.56 -22.78 8.23
C TYR A 244 -6.76 -21.82 8.08
N ASP A 245 -6.54 -20.53 8.14
CA ASP A 245 -7.50 -19.45 7.88
C ASP A 245 -6.75 -18.23 7.35
N CYS A 246 -6.40 -18.28 6.07
CA CYS A 246 -5.64 -17.21 5.41
C CYS A 246 -6.47 -15.94 5.24
N ILE A 247 -5.84 -14.82 5.57
CA ILE A 247 -6.39 -13.49 5.33
C ILE A 247 -6.22 -13.17 3.84
N ALA A 248 -7.25 -13.41 3.05
CA ALA A 248 -7.21 -13.20 1.61
C ALA A 248 -7.25 -11.72 1.19
N GLY A 249 -7.77 -10.84 2.05
CA GLY A 249 -7.87 -9.39 1.81
C GLY A 249 -8.38 -8.67 3.04
N GLY A 250 -8.31 -7.34 3.03
CA GLY A 250 -8.81 -6.52 4.12
C GLY A 250 -10.33 -6.42 4.17
N THR A 251 -10.84 -5.75 5.22
CA THR A 251 -12.26 -5.60 5.50
C THR A 251 -12.81 -4.26 4.99
N GLY A 252 -14.13 -4.07 5.06
CA GLY A 252 -14.81 -2.87 4.61
C GLY A 252 -15.13 -2.89 3.11
N ALA A 253 -15.08 -1.74 2.45
CA ALA A 253 -15.37 -1.60 1.01
C ALA A 253 -14.39 -2.38 0.10
N GLY A 254 -13.21 -2.73 0.61
CA GLY A 254 -12.25 -3.59 -0.08
C GLY A 254 -12.57 -5.08 0.00
N HIS A 255 -13.55 -5.49 0.81
CA HIS A 255 -13.98 -6.88 0.91
C HIS A 255 -14.73 -7.32 -0.35
N VAL A 256 -14.34 -8.46 -0.90
CA VAL A 256 -15.00 -9.07 -2.07
C VAL A 256 -15.58 -10.43 -1.71
N ASN A 257 -16.72 -10.78 -2.32
CA ASN A 257 -17.30 -12.10 -2.20
C ASN A 257 -16.47 -13.08 -3.04
N LYS A 258 -15.66 -13.86 -2.36
CA LYS A 258 -14.81 -14.89 -2.95
C LYS A 258 -15.59 -16.20 -3.10
N ALA A 259 -15.41 -16.89 -4.20
CA ALA A 259 -16.00 -18.22 -4.39
C ALA A 259 -15.37 -19.26 -3.45
N TYR A 260 -14.08 -19.08 -3.15
CA TYR A 260 -13.27 -19.90 -2.24
C TYR A 260 -12.04 -19.09 -1.77
N THR A 261 -11.31 -19.64 -0.83
CA THR A 261 -9.94 -19.22 -0.48
C THR A 261 -9.14 -20.50 -0.31
N VAL A 262 -7.98 -20.58 -0.93
CA VAL A 262 -7.02 -21.66 -0.70
C VAL A 262 -6.13 -21.23 0.45
N ASP A 263 -6.15 -21.97 1.56
CA ASP A 263 -5.31 -21.74 2.71
C ASP A 263 -3.89 -22.27 2.50
N LEU A 264 -2.96 -21.92 3.37
CA LEU A 264 -1.55 -22.30 3.19
C LEU A 264 -1.34 -23.82 3.26
N ASP A 265 -1.99 -24.49 4.18
CA ASP A 265 -1.92 -25.94 4.33
C ASP A 265 -2.42 -26.67 3.07
N GLU A 266 -3.55 -26.26 2.52
CA GLU A 266 -4.08 -26.77 1.26
C GLU A 266 -3.12 -26.46 0.10
N GLY A 267 -2.61 -25.23 -0.01
CA GLY A 267 -1.66 -24.83 -1.05
C GLY A 267 -0.37 -25.65 -1.03
N LEU A 268 0.15 -25.98 0.17
CA LEU A 268 1.31 -26.84 0.33
C LEU A 268 1.03 -28.27 -0.16
N CYS A 269 -0.14 -28.83 0.18
CA CYS A 269 -0.57 -30.12 -0.33
C CYS A 269 -0.68 -30.13 -1.87
N ASN A 270 -1.29 -29.08 -2.44
CA ASN A 270 -1.42 -28.90 -3.90
C ASN A 270 -0.05 -28.79 -4.59
N ALA A 271 0.96 -28.27 -3.90
CA ALA A 271 2.34 -28.20 -4.38
C ALA A 271 3.12 -29.51 -4.25
N GLY A 272 2.54 -30.54 -3.61
CA GLY A 272 3.12 -31.87 -3.45
C GLY A 272 3.95 -32.06 -2.18
N PHE A 273 3.84 -31.15 -1.21
CA PHE A 273 4.40 -31.35 0.14
C PHE A 273 3.51 -32.29 0.94
N ARG A 274 4.11 -32.92 1.94
CA ARG A 274 3.38 -33.69 2.94
C ARG A 274 3.27 -32.87 4.21
N LEU A 275 2.12 -32.88 4.84
CA LEU A 275 1.94 -32.24 6.14
C LEU A 275 2.02 -33.27 7.25
N ASN A 276 2.67 -32.87 8.36
CA ASN A 276 2.65 -33.66 9.58
C ASN A 276 1.22 -33.73 10.10
N THR A 277 0.64 -34.93 10.05
CA THR A 277 -0.78 -35.13 10.36
C THR A 277 -1.16 -34.74 11.78
N ARG A 278 -0.25 -34.92 12.76
CA ARG A 278 -0.54 -34.57 14.15
C ARG A 278 -0.60 -33.06 14.37
N THR A 279 0.22 -32.27 13.64
CA THR A 279 0.13 -30.81 13.68
C THR A 279 -1.16 -30.37 12.99
N ALA A 280 -1.44 -30.88 11.79
CA ALA A 280 -2.65 -30.55 11.04
C ALA A 280 -3.92 -30.92 11.84
N ASP A 281 -4.01 -32.11 12.41
CA ASP A 281 -5.16 -32.55 13.22
C ASP A 281 -5.37 -31.69 14.48
N LEU A 282 -4.29 -31.21 15.09
CA LEU A 282 -4.38 -30.34 16.26
C LEU A 282 -5.00 -29.00 15.85
N TYR A 283 -4.45 -28.34 14.81
CA TYR A 283 -4.97 -27.04 14.36
C TYR A 283 -6.38 -27.17 13.78
N ALA A 284 -6.70 -28.22 13.03
CA ALA A 284 -8.05 -28.44 12.53
C ALA A 284 -9.09 -28.51 13.66
N LYS A 285 -8.77 -29.22 14.74
CA LYS A 285 -9.65 -29.29 15.93
C LYS A 285 -9.73 -27.96 16.67
N TYR A 286 -8.60 -27.28 16.84
CA TYR A 286 -8.54 -25.99 17.52
C TYR A 286 -9.32 -24.92 16.76
N MET A 287 -9.14 -24.85 15.43
CA MET A 287 -9.85 -23.91 14.56
C MET A 287 -11.36 -24.15 14.60
N SER A 288 -11.78 -25.41 14.42
CA SER A 288 -13.22 -25.77 14.46
C SER A 288 -13.88 -25.41 15.79
N PHE A 289 -13.18 -25.61 16.92
CA PHE A 289 -13.67 -25.21 18.23
C PHE A 289 -13.71 -23.68 18.39
N GLY A 290 -12.64 -22.97 18.00
CA GLY A 290 -12.55 -21.52 18.09
C GLY A 290 -13.58 -20.82 17.20
N GLU A 291 -13.79 -21.27 15.97
CA GLU A 291 -14.81 -20.75 15.07
C GLU A 291 -16.23 -20.95 15.61
N ALA A 292 -16.49 -22.10 16.22
CA ALA A 292 -17.79 -22.35 16.86
C ALA A 292 -18.06 -21.39 18.02
N LEU A 293 -17.03 -21.06 18.82
CA LEU A 293 -17.15 -20.08 19.91
C LEU A 293 -17.38 -18.65 19.38
N LEU A 294 -16.80 -18.31 18.23
CA LEU A 294 -16.89 -16.96 17.64
C LEU A 294 -18.09 -16.80 16.70
N ALA A 295 -18.81 -17.88 16.38
CA ALA A 295 -19.85 -17.90 15.36
C ALA A 295 -20.95 -16.84 15.58
N GLU A 296 -21.47 -16.72 16.80
CA GLU A 296 -22.52 -15.74 17.12
C GLU A 296 -22.00 -14.30 16.99
N GLN A 297 -20.77 -14.04 17.43
CA GLN A 297 -20.15 -12.73 17.36
C GLN A 297 -19.84 -12.35 15.91
N ASN A 298 -19.36 -13.29 15.11
CA ASN A 298 -19.06 -13.08 13.69
C ASN A 298 -20.32 -12.92 12.84
N ALA A 299 -21.44 -13.57 13.20
CA ALA A 299 -22.72 -13.42 12.51
C ALA A 299 -23.28 -11.98 12.55
N LEU A 300 -22.87 -11.18 13.53
CA LEU A 300 -23.26 -9.77 13.66
C LEU A 300 -22.37 -8.80 12.86
N ARG A 301 -21.32 -9.32 12.19
CA ARG A 301 -20.36 -8.52 11.46
C ARG A 301 -20.62 -8.60 9.96
N TYR A 302 -20.21 -7.58 9.25
CA TYR A 302 -20.42 -7.47 7.81
C TYR A 302 -19.16 -6.94 7.11
N LEU A 303 -19.14 -6.96 5.78
CA LEU A 303 -18.05 -6.48 4.94
C LEU A 303 -16.68 -7.11 5.28
N GLY A 304 -16.69 -8.41 5.59
CA GLY A 304 -15.46 -9.17 5.87
C GLY A 304 -14.89 -9.02 7.26
N GLU A 305 -15.47 -8.16 8.10
CA GLU A 305 -15.08 -8.11 9.51
C GLU A 305 -15.36 -9.44 10.20
N LYS A 306 -14.37 -10.00 10.86
CA LYS A 306 -14.53 -11.17 11.75
C LYS A 306 -13.52 -11.12 12.89
N TRP A 307 -13.88 -11.75 14.00
CA TRP A 307 -12.90 -12.14 15.00
C TRP A 307 -12.19 -13.39 14.51
N PHE A 308 -10.88 -13.35 14.50
CA PHE A 308 -10.05 -14.50 14.19
C PHE A 308 -9.83 -15.34 15.43
N VAL A 309 -9.67 -16.64 15.24
CA VAL A 309 -9.25 -17.54 16.30
C VAL A 309 -7.86 -17.10 16.75
N PRO A 310 -7.64 -16.82 18.05
CA PRO A 310 -6.32 -16.40 18.54
C PRO A 310 -5.31 -17.55 18.43
N GLU A 311 -4.02 -17.23 18.40
CA GLU A 311 -2.98 -18.26 18.46
C GLU A 311 -3.03 -19.02 19.78
N THR A 312 -2.64 -20.30 19.76
CA THR A 312 -2.65 -21.18 20.92
C THR A 312 -1.23 -21.49 21.39
N THR A 313 -1.10 -21.68 22.70
CA THR A 313 0.16 -22.16 23.28
C THR A 313 0.27 -23.68 23.11
N LEU A 314 1.44 -24.15 22.68
CA LEU A 314 1.75 -25.56 22.49
C LEU A 314 2.81 -26.01 23.52
N THR A 315 2.69 -27.26 23.99
CA THR A 315 3.70 -27.77 24.90
C THR A 315 5.04 -27.99 24.20
N LEU A 316 6.14 -27.71 24.87
CA LEU A 316 7.50 -27.96 24.35
C LEU A 316 7.72 -29.42 23.93
N GLU A 317 7.13 -30.37 24.66
CA GLU A 317 7.17 -31.80 24.32
C GLU A 317 6.47 -32.07 22.98
N PHE A 318 5.30 -31.48 22.74
CA PHE A 318 4.61 -31.61 21.45
C PHE A 318 5.48 -31.07 20.31
N ILE A 319 6.02 -29.86 20.44
CA ILE A 319 6.86 -29.23 19.40
C ILE A 319 8.14 -30.07 19.16
N ALA A 320 8.81 -30.52 20.21
CA ALA A 320 10.00 -31.36 20.08
C ALA A 320 9.71 -32.69 19.38
N SER A 321 8.55 -33.31 19.65
CA SER A 321 8.14 -34.53 18.93
C SER A 321 7.84 -34.26 17.46
N ARG A 322 7.34 -33.03 17.10
CA ARG A 322 7.16 -32.62 15.69
C ARG A 322 8.50 -32.37 15.01
N ALA A 323 9.44 -31.77 15.71
CA ALA A 323 10.79 -31.62 15.18
C ALA A 323 11.48 -32.97 14.91
N ALA A 324 11.13 -34.04 15.63
CA ALA A 324 11.68 -35.37 15.36
C ALA A 324 11.14 -36.02 14.10
N ASP A 325 9.85 -35.83 13.78
CA ASP A 325 9.15 -36.53 12.70
C ASP A 325 8.78 -35.66 11.46
N SER A 326 9.31 -34.46 11.37
CA SER A 326 9.16 -33.57 10.19
C SER A 326 10.52 -33.17 9.62
N ASP A 327 10.56 -32.74 8.37
CA ASP A 327 11.78 -32.30 7.70
C ASP A 327 12.07 -30.80 7.94
N ALA A 328 11.01 -29.98 8.07
CA ALA A 328 11.10 -28.55 8.36
C ALA A 328 9.82 -28.06 9.05
N ALA A 329 9.85 -26.84 9.58
CA ALA A 329 8.68 -26.15 10.11
C ALA A 329 8.31 -24.92 9.29
N ILE A 330 7.01 -24.64 9.23
CA ILE A 330 6.47 -23.34 8.80
C ILE A 330 5.68 -22.76 9.98
N VAL A 331 5.87 -21.48 10.27
CA VAL A 331 5.07 -20.71 11.23
C VAL A 331 4.37 -19.60 10.49
N ALA A 332 3.04 -19.63 10.41
CA ALA A 332 2.24 -18.62 9.73
C ALA A 332 1.70 -17.61 10.75
N LEU A 333 2.01 -16.33 10.52
CA LEU A 333 1.57 -15.21 11.34
C LEU A 333 0.70 -14.27 10.49
N GLY A 334 -0.41 -13.81 11.05
CA GLY A 334 -1.36 -12.98 10.33
C GLY A 334 -1.72 -11.68 11.03
N ARG A 335 -2.02 -10.65 10.24
CA ARG A 335 -2.65 -9.41 10.71
C ARG A 335 -3.69 -8.96 9.71
N ASN A 336 -4.90 -8.80 10.22
CA ASN A 336 -5.98 -8.20 9.44
C ASN A 336 -5.91 -6.68 9.52
N SER A 337 -6.37 -6.00 8.48
CA SER A 337 -6.61 -4.57 8.49
C SER A 337 -7.79 -4.24 7.59
N GLY A 338 -8.36 -3.05 7.72
CA GLY A 338 -9.54 -2.73 6.95
C GLY A 338 -10.03 -1.31 7.15
N GLU A 339 -11.09 -1.02 6.45
CA GLU A 339 -11.85 0.21 6.58
C GLU A 339 -12.55 0.26 7.95
N TYR A 340 -12.85 1.44 8.42
CA TYR A 340 -13.50 1.84 9.66
C TYR A 340 -12.59 1.89 10.90
N ASN A 341 -11.52 1.12 10.98
CA ASN A 341 -10.69 1.06 12.16
C ASN A 341 -9.21 1.07 11.77
N ASP A 342 -8.42 1.89 12.46
CA ASP A 342 -6.98 1.76 12.47
C ASP A 342 -6.55 0.58 13.34
N ARG A 343 -5.41 -0.01 13.03
CA ARG A 343 -4.83 -1.09 13.83
C ARG A 343 -4.35 -0.56 15.18
N PRO A 344 -4.60 -1.24 16.29
CA PRO A 344 -4.06 -0.84 17.59
C PRO A 344 -2.54 -1.04 17.64
N THR A 345 -1.84 -0.31 18.51
CA THR A 345 -0.39 -0.45 18.68
C THR A 345 0.04 -1.88 19.04
N SER A 346 -0.79 -2.59 19.81
CA SER A 346 -0.52 -3.99 20.16
C SER A 346 -0.46 -4.91 18.94
N ASP A 347 -1.13 -4.55 17.83
CA ASP A 347 -1.13 -5.33 16.60
C ASP A 347 0.15 -5.13 15.76
N PHE A 348 0.96 -4.14 16.12
CA PHE A 348 2.28 -3.93 15.52
C PHE A 348 3.30 -4.98 15.98
N TYR A 349 3.13 -5.52 17.18
CA TYR A 349 4.03 -6.51 17.78
C TYR A 349 3.44 -7.91 17.71
N LEU A 350 4.28 -8.93 17.88
CA LEU A 350 3.80 -10.29 18.14
C LEU A 350 3.06 -10.34 19.47
N THR A 351 1.97 -11.08 19.52
CA THR A 351 1.33 -11.45 20.78
C THR A 351 2.25 -12.37 21.59
N GLU A 352 1.99 -12.49 22.88
CA GLU A 352 2.76 -13.41 23.75
C GLU A 352 2.73 -14.85 23.22
N ALA A 353 1.57 -15.33 22.81
CA ALA A 353 1.39 -16.69 22.26
C ALA A 353 2.16 -16.90 20.94
N GLU A 354 2.13 -15.90 20.03
CA GLU A 354 2.89 -15.97 18.76
C GLU A 354 4.40 -15.97 19.00
N ARG A 355 4.87 -15.15 19.95
CA ARG A 355 6.29 -15.09 20.33
C ARG A 355 6.76 -16.42 20.94
N GLU A 356 6.01 -16.94 21.91
CA GLU A 356 6.29 -18.22 22.56
C GLU A 356 6.30 -19.37 21.55
N LEU A 357 5.34 -19.40 20.64
CA LEU A 357 5.27 -20.38 19.56
C LEU A 357 6.52 -20.31 18.68
N LEU A 358 6.86 -19.12 18.18
CA LEU A 358 8.01 -18.93 17.28
C LEU A 358 9.33 -19.33 17.95
N GLU A 359 9.57 -18.87 19.17
CA GLU A 359 10.78 -19.19 19.94
C GLU A 359 10.89 -20.70 20.20
N SER A 360 9.81 -21.34 20.61
CA SER A 360 9.76 -22.77 20.89
C SER A 360 9.97 -23.63 19.65
N VAL A 361 9.33 -23.26 18.52
CA VAL A 361 9.50 -23.97 17.25
C VAL A 361 10.92 -23.83 16.73
N CYS A 362 11.47 -22.60 16.72
CA CYS A 362 12.86 -22.37 16.30
C CYS A 362 13.84 -23.17 17.17
N SER A 363 13.70 -23.11 18.47
CA SER A 363 14.57 -23.84 19.40
C SER A 363 14.55 -25.36 19.16
N ALA A 364 13.37 -25.96 19.02
CA ALA A 364 13.23 -27.40 18.86
C ALA A 364 13.72 -27.90 17.48
N PHE A 365 13.37 -27.18 16.40
CA PHE A 365 13.78 -27.58 15.05
C PHE A 365 15.27 -27.36 14.83
N HIS A 366 15.84 -26.26 15.30
CA HIS A 366 17.29 -26.03 15.23
C HIS A 366 18.08 -27.05 16.06
N ALA A 367 17.59 -27.44 17.23
CA ALA A 367 18.20 -28.53 18.00
C ALA A 367 18.18 -29.88 17.24
N ALA A 368 17.22 -30.09 16.37
CA ALA A 368 17.13 -31.24 15.47
C ALA A 368 17.88 -31.06 14.12
N GLY A 369 18.57 -29.92 13.94
CA GLY A 369 19.28 -29.58 12.69
C GLY A 369 18.36 -29.26 11.51
N LYS A 370 17.12 -28.83 11.77
CA LYS A 370 16.07 -28.60 10.77
C LYS A 370 15.74 -27.11 10.66
N LYS A 371 15.24 -26.70 9.47
CA LYS A 371 14.95 -25.32 9.14
C LYS A 371 13.54 -24.89 9.57
N VAL A 372 13.42 -23.59 9.90
CA VAL A 372 12.16 -22.94 10.24
C VAL A 372 11.92 -21.76 9.28
N VAL A 373 10.74 -21.73 8.68
CA VAL A 373 10.29 -20.67 7.78
C VAL A 373 9.11 -19.94 8.41
N VAL A 374 9.16 -18.61 8.47
CA VAL A 374 8.01 -17.79 8.83
C VAL A 374 7.32 -17.29 7.57
N VAL A 375 5.99 -17.38 7.52
CA VAL A 375 5.15 -16.80 6.49
C VAL A 375 4.30 -15.70 7.13
N LEU A 376 4.43 -14.48 6.62
CA LEU A 376 3.68 -13.32 7.08
C LEU A 376 2.49 -13.03 6.15
N ASN A 377 1.29 -13.36 6.60
CA ASN A 377 0.04 -13.06 5.91
C ASN A 377 -0.58 -11.79 6.51
N ILE A 378 -0.04 -10.63 6.16
CA ILE A 378 -0.35 -9.35 6.80
C ILE A 378 -0.75 -8.27 5.79
N GLY A 379 -1.67 -7.39 6.17
CA GLY A 379 -2.12 -6.26 5.35
C GLY A 379 -1.37 -4.94 5.62
N GLY A 380 -0.35 -4.95 6.46
CA GLY A 380 0.46 -3.78 6.83
C GLY A 380 1.68 -4.16 7.64
N VAL A 381 2.49 -3.17 7.98
CA VAL A 381 3.77 -3.35 8.69
C VAL A 381 3.60 -3.88 10.10
N ILE A 382 4.48 -4.79 10.52
CA ILE A 382 4.64 -5.26 11.90
C ILE A 382 6.10 -5.12 12.34
N GLU A 383 6.33 -5.16 13.64
CA GLU A 383 7.66 -5.21 14.22
C GLU A 383 8.31 -6.55 13.85
N THR A 384 9.55 -6.49 13.40
CA THR A 384 10.32 -7.68 13.02
C THR A 384 11.71 -7.70 13.67
N MET A 385 12.19 -6.59 14.19
CA MET A 385 13.57 -6.44 14.67
C MET A 385 13.88 -7.36 15.84
N SER A 386 12.90 -7.58 16.73
CA SER A 386 13.12 -8.39 17.95
C SER A 386 13.16 -9.90 17.70
N TRP A 387 12.70 -10.39 16.54
CA TRP A 387 12.56 -11.82 16.29
C TRP A 387 13.06 -12.28 14.90
N LYS A 388 13.34 -11.36 13.97
CA LYS A 388 13.72 -11.72 12.59
C LYS A 388 14.94 -12.64 12.46
N GLU A 389 15.77 -12.70 13.48
CA GLU A 389 16.96 -13.55 13.50
C GLU A 389 16.67 -14.99 13.99
N LEU A 390 15.46 -15.25 14.53
CA LEU A 390 15.10 -16.58 15.03
C LEU A 390 14.88 -17.59 13.89
N PRO A 391 14.00 -17.33 12.88
CA PRO A 391 13.78 -18.28 11.78
C PRO A 391 14.88 -18.21 10.72
N ASP A 392 15.06 -19.29 9.97
CA ASP A 392 16.02 -19.33 8.86
C ASP A 392 15.53 -18.54 7.64
N ALA A 393 14.22 -18.49 7.40
CA ALA A 393 13.65 -17.70 6.32
C ALA A 393 12.35 -17.00 6.73
N ILE A 394 12.10 -15.85 6.12
CA ILE A 394 10.88 -15.06 6.31
C ILE A 394 10.34 -14.67 4.94
N LEU A 395 9.12 -15.14 4.64
CA LEU A 395 8.37 -14.78 3.44
C LEU A 395 7.19 -13.87 3.80
N LEU A 396 7.22 -12.65 3.33
CA LEU A 396 6.08 -11.73 3.42
C LEU A 396 5.14 -11.99 2.26
N ALA A 397 3.99 -12.60 2.56
CA ALA A 397 3.03 -13.05 1.57
C ALA A 397 1.91 -12.03 1.30
N TRP A 398 1.80 -10.97 2.11
CA TRP A 398 0.72 -9.99 2.05
C TRP A 398 -0.67 -10.66 2.18
N GLN A 399 -1.67 -10.14 1.46
CA GLN A 399 -3.02 -10.69 1.38
C GLN A 399 -3.28 -11.12 -0.07
N GLY A 400 -3.11 -12.40 -0.35
CA GLY A 400 -2.94 -12.96 -1.70
C GLY A 400 -4.24 -13.27 -2.46
N GLY A 401 -5.42 -12.87 -1.96
CA GLY A 401 -6.70 -13.17 -2.62
C GLY A 401 -7.12 -14.64 -2.50
N LEU A 402 -7.96 -15.08 -3.44
CA LEU A 402 -8.56 -16.42 -3.39
C LEU A 402 -7.53 -17.55 -3.55
N GLU A 403 -6.40 -17.31 -4.23
CA GLU A 403 -5.34 -18.29 -4.50
C GLU A 403 -4.12 -18.11 -3.56
N ALA A 404 -4.30 -17.46 -2.41
CA ALA A 404 -3.21 -17.10 -1.50
C ALA A 404 -2.30 -18.28 -1.13
N GLY A 405 -2.85 -19.38 -0.67
CA GLY A 405 -2.09 -20.59 -0.29
C GLY A 405 -1.32 -21.21 -1.44
N ASN A 406 -1.94 -21.30 -2.61
CA ASN A 406 -1.26 -21.81 -3.81
C ASN A 406 -0.10 -20.88 -4.24
N ALA A 407 -0.30 -19.56 -4.18
CA ALA A 407 0.75 -18.59 -4.50
C ALA A 407 1.92 -18.65 -3.50
N MET A 408 1.63 -18.78 -2.19
CA MET A 408 2.65 -19.00 -1.17
C MET A 408 3.44 -20.29 -1.44
N ALA A 409 2.74 -21.38 -1.75
CA ALA A 409 3.36 -22.67 -2.04
C ALA A 409 4.23 -22.65 -3.30
N ASP A 410 3.87 -21.86 -4.32
CA ASP A 410 4.70 -21.68 -5.52
C ASP A 410 6.04 -21.02 -5.20
N VAL A 411 6.02 -20.02 -4.31
CA VAL A 411 7.25 -19.38 -3.85
C VAL A 411 8.04 -20.34 -2.94
N LEU A 412 7.40 -20.94 -1.93
CA LEU A 412 8.06 -21.84 -0.98
C LEU A 412 8.70 -23.06 -1.66
N SER A 413 8.09 -23.58 -2.73
CA SER A 413 8.63 -24.70 -3.52
C SER A 413 9.69 -24.30 -4.55
N GLY A 414 9.86 -22.99 -4.80
CA GLY A 414 10.76 -22.48 -5.83
C GLY A 414 10.25 -22.62 -7.27
N ARG A 415 8.95 -22.88 -7.47
CA ARG A 415 8.31 -22.77 -8.79
C ARG A 415 8.37 -21.32 -9.28
N VAL A 416 8.23 -20.38 -8.35
CA VAL A 416 8.39 -18.95 -8.60
C VAL A 416 9.53 -18.45 -7.72
N SER A 417 10.53 -17.81 -8.33
CA SER A 417 11.54 -17.08 -7.57
C SER A 417 10.95 -15.78 -7.08
N PRO A 418 10.98 -15.47 -5.76
CA PRO A 418 10.45 -14.22 -5.23
C PRO A 418 11.16 -13.04 -5.87
N SER A 419 10.39 -12.02 -6.23
CA SER A 419 10.87 -10.82 -6.92
C SER A 419 10.12 -9.56 -6.52
N GLY A 420 9.27 -9.67 -5.49
CA GLY A 420 8.64 -8.52 -4.84
C GLY A 420 9.66 -7.67 -4.10
N ARG A 421 9.34 -6.39 -3.92
CA ARG A 421 10.13 -5.43 -3.13
C ARG A 421 9.21 -4.72 -2.16
N LEU A 422 9.73 -4.36 -0.99
CA LEU A 422 8.96 -3.63 0.02
C LEU A 422 8.53 -2.26 -0.50
N PRO A 423 7.24 -1.96 -0.57
CA PRO A 423 6.74 -0.64 -0.96
C PRO A 423 6.68 0.35 0.21
N MET A 424 7.14 -0.06 1.38
CA MET A 424 7.26 0.76 2.58
C MET A 424 8.40 0.26 3.47
N THR A 425 8.90 1.17 4.30
CA THR A 425 9.93 0.86 5.31
C THR A 425 9.30 0.10 6.49
N PHE A 426 9.98 -0.92 6.98
CA PHE A 426 9.71 -1.58 8.25
C PHE A 426 10.62 -0.96 9.32
N PRO A 427 10.11 -0.13 10.23
CA PRO A 427 10.91 0.44 11.30
C PRO A 427 11.32 -0.63 12.30
N ALA A 428 12.38 -0.36 13.06
CA ALA A 428 12.83 -1.24 14.13
C ALA A 428 11.84 -1.31 15.29
N ASP A 429 11.26 -0.18 15.64
CA ASP A 429 10.22 -0.05 16.68
C ASP A 429 9.13 0.92 16.22
N TYR A 430 7.93 0.78 16.79
CA TYR A 430 6.82 1.69 16.53
C TYR A 430 7.17 3.16 16.78
N SER A 431 7.89 3.41 17.87
CA SER A 431 8.27 4.77 18.29
C SER A 431 9.25 5.47 17.35
N ASP A 432 9.95 4.71 16.51
CA ASP A 432 10.90 5.23 15.53
C ASP A 432 10.19 5.88 14.33
N HIS A 433 8.92 5.53 14.12
CA HIS A 433 8.17 6.10 13.01
C HIS A 433 7.84 7.58 13.27
N PRO A 434 8.15 8.51 12.34
CA PRO A 434 8.02 9.95 12.58
C PRO A 434 6.59 10.38 12.90
N SER A 435 5.58 9.70 12.38
CA SER A 435 4.16 9.98 12.66
C SER A 435 3.63 9.32 13.92
N SER A 436 4.41 8.50 14.65
CA SER A 436 3.94 7.77 15.85
C SER A 436 3.45 8.71 16.96
N LYS A 437 3.98 9.93 17.03
CA LYS A 437 3.64 10.91 18.06
C LYS A 437 2.37 11.71 17.77
N ASN A 438 1.87 11.68 16.54
CA ASN A 438 0.72 12.48 16.11
C ASN A 438 -0.37 11.68 15.37
N PHE A 439 -0.23 10.36 15.29
CA PHE A 439 -1.30 9.48 14.83
C PHE A 439 -2.29 9.21 15.96
N PRO A 440 -3.62 9.23 15.72
CA PRO A 440 -4.62 8.99 16.75
C PRO A 440 -4.64 7.50 17.13
N LEU A 441 -3.92 7.16 18.17
CA LEU A 441 -3.86 5.81 18.73
C LEU A 441 -4.81 5.62 19.90
N ASP A 442 -5.16 4.36 20.15
CA ASP A 442 -5.96 3.87 21.28
C ASP A 442 -7.43 4.29 21.29
N TYR A 443 -7.96 4.77 20.17
CA TYR A 443 -9.40 4.89 20.02
C TYR A 443 -10.00 3.52 19.72
N ARG A 444 -10.68 2.95 20.70
CA ARG A 444 -11.44 1.70 20.58
C ARG A 444 -12.95 1.98 20.46
N GLY A 445 -13.32 2.84 19.51
CA GLY A 445 -14.72 3.13 19.24
C GLY A 445 -15.00 2.98 17.76
N ARG A 446 -16.22 2.58 17.40
CA ARG A 446 -16.68 2.65 16.01
C ARG A 446 -16.70 4.11 15.57
N CYS A 447 -16.46 4.36 14.28
CA CYS A 447 -16.68 5.67 13.69
C CYS A 447 -18.11 6.16 14.04
N GLY A 448 -18.21 7.18 14.90
CA GLY A 448 -19.49 7.68 15.40
C GLY A 448 -19.79 7.41 16.88
N ASP A 449 -19.07 6.50 17.53
CA ASP A 449 -19.20 6.30 18.98
C ASP A 449 -18.39 7.38 19.71
N TRP A 450 -19.07 8.42 20.11
CA TRP A 450 -18.57 9.42 21.04
C TRP A 450 -18.65 8.82 22.44
N ALA A 451 -17.62 8.11 22.88
CA ALA A 451 -17.52 7.73 24.27
C ALA A 451 -17.13 8.95 25.09
N ASP A 452 -18.11 9.64 25.62
CA ASP A 452 -17.94 10.75 26.57
C ASP A 452 -17.21 10.33 27.86
N ASP A 453 -17.01 9.06 28.07
CA ASP A 453 -16.60 8.44 29.33
C ASP A 453 -15.15 7.95 29.33
N ALA A 454 -14.35 8.25 28.31
CA ALA A 454 -12.92 7.95 28.29
C ALA A 454 -12.06 9.18 28.09
N PRO A 455 -12.14 10.20 28.96
CA PRO A 455 -11.42 11.46 28.80
C PRO A 455 -9.89 11.31 28.88
N GLU A 456 -9.39 10.25 29.42
CA GLU A 456 -7.95 10.05 29.66
C GLU A 456 -7.24 9.17 28.62
N ARG A 457 -7.97 8.60 27.67
CA ARG A 457 -7.40 7.78 26.62
C ARG A 457 -7.11 8.61 25.36
N HIS A 458 -6.21 9.51 25.50
CA HIS A 458 -5.24 10.01 24.52
C HIS A 458 -5.68 10.08 23.05
N LEU A 459 -6.90 10.59 22.78
CA LEU A 459 -7.18 11.21 21.50
C LEU A 459 -6.33 12.46 21.41
N ARG A 460 -5.10 12.31 20.98
CA ARG A 460 -4.28 13.43 20.57
C ARG A 460 -4.99 14.04 19.38
N ASN A 461 -5.45 15.28 19.52
CA ASN A 461 -6.03 16.00 18.41
C ASN A 461 -7.45 15.51 18.01
N LEU A 462 -8.44 15.76 18.86
CA LEU A 462 -9.85 15.58 18.49
C LEU A 462 -10.17 16.43 17.25
N GLY A 463 -10.57 15.77 16.16
CA GLY A 463 -11.04 16.41 14.94
C GLY A 463 -9.95 16.94 14.00
N PHE A 464 -8.68 16.79 14.32
CA PHE A 464 -7.57 17.12 13.40
C PHE A 464 -6.33 16.30 13.64
N THR A 465 -5.47 16.19 12.64
CA THR A 465 -4.15 15.56 12.73
C THR A 465 -3.12 16.45 12.05
N CYS A 466 -2.12 16.91 12.81
CA CYS A 466 -1.00 17.67 12.25
C CYS A 466 0.03 16.71 11.63
N TYR A 467 0.35 16.88 10.36
CA TYR A 467 1.39 16.13 9.68
C TYR A 467 2.74 16.80 9.93
N GLU A 468 3.20 16.70 11.19
CA GLU A 468 4.38 17.41 11.69
C GLU A 468 5.68 16.93 11.04
N GLU A 469 5.69 15.69 10.53
CA GLU A 469 6.81 15.09 9.81
C GLU A 469 7.03 15.72 8.43
N ASP A 470 6.07 16.50 7.92
CA ASP A 470 6.16 17.21 6.64
C ASP A 470 6.47 16.27 5.46
N ILE A 471 7.56 16.48 4.72
CA ILE A 471 7.99 15.62 3.61
C ILE A 471 8.71 14.35 4.06
N TRP A 472 8.99 14.22 5.36
CA TRP A 472 9.78 13.13 5.92
C TRP A 472 8.93 11.89 6.20
N VAL A 473 8.38 11.32 5.13
CA VAL A 473 7.53 10.12 5.17
C VAL A 473 8.33 8.92 4.69
N GLY A 474 8.24 7.81 5.43
CA GLY A 474 8.87 6.54 5.08
C GLY A 474 10.38 6.66 4.90
N TYR A 475 10.92 6.04 3.84
CA TYR A 475 12.37 6.02 3.59
C TYR A 475 12.98 7.43 3.47
N ARG A 476 12.21 8.47 3.10
CA ARG A 476 12.70 9.85 3.08
C ARG A 476 13.18 10.29 4.45
N TYR A 477 12.44 9.88 5.48
CA TYR A 477 12.85 10.09 6.86
C TYR A 477 13.98 9.14 7.25
N PHE A 478 13.75 7.84 7.13
CA PHE A 478 14.66 6.84 7.65
C PHE A 478 16.04 6.94 7.01
N SER A 479 16.16 6.92 5.69
CA SER A 479 17.47 7.02 5.03
C SER A 479 18.19 8.36 5.27
N THR A 480 17.47 9.40 5.76
CA THR A 480 18.09 10.72 5.98
C THR A 480 18.44 10.97 7.45
N HIS A 481 17.56 10.58 8.38
CA HIS A 481 17.63 10.99 9.77
C HIS A 481 17.79 9.82 10.77
N ALA A 482 17.39 8.61 10.39
CA ALA A 482 17.38 7.47 11.31
C ALA A 482 17.64 6.12 10.58
N PRO A 483 18.76 5.97 9.83
CA PRO A 483 19.03 4.74 9.09
C PRO A 483 19.21 3.51 10.00
N GLU A 484 19.64 3.72 11.25
CA GLU A 484 19.77 2.66 12.26
C GLU A 484 18.44 2.16 12.82
N ALA A 485 17.35 2.91 12.65
CA ALA A 485 16.02 2.59 13.13
C ALA A 485 15.18 1.80 12.11
N VAL A 486 15.83 1.06 11.21
CA VAL A 486 15.20 0.32 10.12
C VAL A 486 15.44 -1.18 10.30
N SER A 487 14.35 -1.96 10.30
CA SER A 487 14.43 -3.41 10.25
C SER A 487 14.60 -3.92 8.81
N TYR A 488 13.77 -3.43 7.89
CA TYR A 488 13.90 -3.65 6.46
C TYR A 488 13.60 -2.35 5.70
N PRO A 489 14.50 -1.90 4.80
CA PRO A 489 14.31 -0.64 4.09
C PRO A 489 13.28 -0.74 2.96
N PHE A 490 12.76 0.39 2.53
CA PHE A 490 12.00 0.52 1.29
C PHE A 490 12.79 -0.08 0.11
N GLY A 491 12.12 -0.83 -0.76
CA GLY A 491 12.72 -1.49 -1.91
C GLY A 491 13.38 -2.83 -1.60
N TYR A 492 13.53 -3.22 -0.34
CA TYR A 492 14.19 -4.46 0.03
C TYR A 492 13.41 -5.71 -0.41
N GLY A 493 14.16 -6.74 -0.82
CA GLY A 493 13.65 -8.07 -1.11
C GLY A 493 14.70 -8.96 -1.74
N LEU A 494 14.75 -10.22 -1.31
CA LEU A 494 15.66 -11.24 -1.80
C LEU A 494 15.02 -12.07 -2.93
N GLY A 495 15.83 -12.79 -3.67
CA GLY A 495 15.41 -13.80 -4.64
C GLY A 495 16.20 -15.10 -4.46
N TYR A 496 15.85 -16.13 -5.26
CA TYR A 496 16.58 -17.42 -5.26
C TYR A 496 17.77 -17.44 -6.21
N THR A 497 18.10 -16.29 -6.80
CA THR A 497 19.24 -16.12 -7.70
C THR A 497 19.91 -14.77 -7.47
N THR A 498 21.07 -14.57 -8.05
CA THR A 498 21.87 -13.34 -7.91
C THR A 498 22.01 -12.64 -9.26
N PHE A 499 22.18 -11.32 -9.21
CA PHE A 499 22.33 -10.50 -10.40
C PHE A 499 23.53 -9.57 -10.30
N GLU A 500 24.19 -9.37 -11.42
CA GLU A 500 25.23 -8.37 -11.61
C GLU A 500 24.71 -7.24 -12.50
N TRP A 501 25.10 -6.00 -12.18
CA TRP A 501 24.73 -4.80 -12.94
C TRP A 501 25.97 -4.16 -13.53
N THR A 502 26.01 -4.04 -14.87
CA THR A 502 27.15 -3.47 -15.63
C THR A 502 26.66 -2.37 -16.58
N ASP A 503 27.60 -1.71 -17.23
CA ASP A 503 27.38 -0.73 -18.30
C ASP A 503 26.45 0.43 -17.93
N ALA A 504 26.42 0.81 -16.64
CA ALA A 504 25.53 1.87 -16.21
C ALA A 504 26.00 3.24 -16.70
N ALA A 505 25.07 3.99 -17.27
CA ALA A 505 25.34 5.33 -17.77
C ALA A 505 24.09 6.22 -17.63
N VAL A 506 24.32 7.49 -17.28
CA VAL A 506 23.27 8.53 -17.29
C VAL A 506 23.48 9.44 -18.48
N ARG A 507 22.40 9.73 -19.22
CA ARG A 507 22.41 10.63 -20.37
C ARG A 507 21.23 11.56 -20.33
N ARG A 508 21.44 12.79 -20.75
CA ARG A 508 20.34 13.74 -21.00
C ARG A 508 19.69 13.42 -22.34
N SER A 509 18.35 13.38 -22.37
CA SER A 509 17.54 13.14 -23.56
C SER A 509 16.46 14.25 -23.65
N GLY A 510 16.78 15.33 -24.36
CA GLY A 510 15.92 16.51 -24.40
C GLY A 510 15.79 17.21 -23.06
N THR A 511 14.57 17.27 -22.52
CA THR A 511 14.26 17.77 -21.17
C THR A 511 14.46 16.71 -20.09
N ASP A 512 14.62 15.43 -20.47
CA ASP A 512 14.60 14.29 -19.54
C ASP A 512 15.99 13.69 -19.37
N TYR A 513 16.09 12.75 -18.43
CA TYR A 513 17.28 11.92 -18.21
C TYR A 513 16.92 10.45 -18.43
N ALA A 514 17.86 9.73 -19.04
CA ALA A 514 17.79 8.28 -19.19
C ALA A 514 19.00 7.66 -18.52
N VAL A 515 18.77 6.70 -17.65
CA VAL A 515 19.79 5.85 -17.05
C VAL A 515 19.67 4.47 -17.66
N THR A 516 20.74 3.98 -18.24
CA THR A 516 20.82 2.65 -18.85
C THR A 516 21.75 1.77 -18.05
N LEU A 517 21.45 0.48 -17.98
CA LEU A 517 22.33 -0.53 -17.40
C LEU A 517 22.03 -1.89 -18.02
N ARG A 518 22.94 -2.84 -17.84
CA ARG A 518 22.75 -4.25 -18.15
C ARG A 518 22.63 -5.04 -16.85
N VAL A 519 21.59 -5.85 -16.75
CA VAL A 519 21.35 -6.79 -15.65
C VAL A 519 21.63 -8.20 -16.18
N THR A 520 22.46 -8.96 -15.49
CA THR A 520 22.82 -10.34 -15.82
C THR A 520 22.50 -11.25 -14.65
N ASN A 521 21.79 -12.35 -14.88
CA ASN A 521 21.57 -13.39 -13.87
C ASN A 521 22.86 -14.20 -13.71
N THR A 522 23.53 -14.05 -12.57
CA THR A 522 24.78 -14.73 -12.23
C THR A 522 24.61 -15.96 -11.34
N GLY A 523 23.38 -16.22 -10.90
CA GLY A 523 23.08 -17.37 -10.08
C GLY A 523 22.71 -18.62 -10.87
N SER A 524 22.18 -19.63 -10.18
CA SER A 524 21.88 -20.96 -10.75
C SER A 524 20.40 -21.21 -11.05
N ARG A 525 19.52 -20.23 -10.76
CA ARG A 525 18.06 -20.33 -10.97
C ARG A 525 17.57 -19.19 -11.85
N ALA A 526 16.47 -19.41 -12.55
CA ALA A 526 15.74 -18.34 -13.22
C ALA A 526 15.19 -17.33 -12.19
N GLY A 527 15.13 -16.06 -12.56
CA GLY A 527 14.59 -15.02 -11.70
C GLY A 527 14.48 -13.67 -12.38
N ARG A 528 13.91 -12.72 -11.65
CA ARG A 528 13.69 -11.34 -12.09
C ARG A 528 14.40 -10.39 -11.14
N GLU A 529 15.04 -9.38 -11.68
CA GLU A 529 15.68 -8.31 -10.89
C GLU A 529 14.84 -7.04 -10.95
N VAL A 530 14.77 -6.34 -9.83
CA VAL A 530 14.21 -4.99 -9.74
C VAL A 530 15.34 -3.99 -9.55
N VAL A 531 15.37 -2.99 -10.40
CA VAL A 531 16.31 -1.87 -10.32
C VAL A 531 15.54 -0.62 -9.93
N GLU A 532 15.93 0.00 -8.84
CA GLU A 532 15.38 1.26 -8.36
C GLU A 532 16.36 2.38 -8.65
N LEU A 533 15.89 3.44 -9.27
CA LEU A 533 16.66 4.64 -9.57
C LEU A 533 16.26 5.75 -8.61
N TYR A 534 17.14 6.04 -7.71
CA TYR A 534 17.04 7.19 -6.82
C TYR A 534 17.85 8.37 -7.38
N VAL A 535 17.49 9.57 -6.94
CA VAL A 535 18.28 10.76 -7.19
C VAL A 535 18.59 11.46 -5.87
N ALA A 536 19.88 11.66 -5.61
CA ALA A 536 20.37 12.55 -4.57
C ALA A 536 20.59 13.94 -5.16
N ALA A 537 19.84 14.91 -4.64
CA ALA A 537 19.89 16.30 -5.05
C ALA A 537 20.90 17.09 -4.19
N PRO A 538 21.51 18.15 -4.73
CA PRO A 538 22.32 19.06 -3.90
C PRO A 538 21.42 19.72 -2.84
N GLN A 539 21.93 19.83 -1.62
CA GLN A 539 21.25 20.62 -0.59
C GLN A 539 21.28 22.10 -0.97
N GLY A 540 20.16 22.78 -0.80
CA GLY A 540 19.96 24.16 -1.20
C GLY A 540 19.18 24.95 -0.15
N ALA A 541 18.37 25.91 -0.59
CA ALA A 541 17.52 26.70 0.28
C ALA A 541 16.41 25.90 0.99
N LEU A 542 15.99 24.79 0.38
CA LEU A 542 15.02 23.86 0.94
C LEU A 542 15.75 22.59 1.39
N PRO A 543 15.45 22.03 2.59
CA PRO A 543 15.96 20.74 3.00
C PRO A 543 15.40 19.65 2.09
N LYS A 544 16.21 18.65 1.75
CA LYS A 544 15.84 17.56 0.86
C LYS A 544 16.24 16.23 1.47
N PRO A 545 15.47 15.16 1.19
CA PRO A 545 15.91 13.81 1.52
C PRO A 545 17.26 13.47 0.89
N VAL A 546 18.02 12.59 1.53
CA VAL A 546 19.31 12.14 0.99
C VAL A 546 19.17 11.55 -0.40
N ARG A 547 18.01 10.94 -0.68
CA ARG A 547 17.62 10.42 -2.00
C ARG A 547 16.11 10.32 -2.14
N GLU A 548 15.64 10.32 -3.36
CA GLU A 548 14.23 10.10 -3.69
C GLU A 548 14.10 9.22 -4.92
N LEU A 549 13.17 8.27 -4.92
CA LEU A 549 12.86 7.42 -6.06
C LEU A 549 12.39 8.25 -7.26
N ARG A 550 13.00 8.03 -8.43
CA ARG A 550 12.63 8.73 -9.68
C ARG A 550 12.22 7.79 -10.80
N ALA A 551 12.63 6.54 -10.74
CA ALA A 551 12.16 5.50 -11.65
C ALA A 551 12.44 4.12 -11.06
N PHE A 552 11.78 3.10 -11.57
CA PHE A 552 12.06 1.71 -11.28
C PHE A 552 11.78 0.84 -12.51
N ALA A 553 12.41 -0.31 -12.58
CA ALA A 553 12.17 -1.30 -13.62
C ALA A 553 12.40 -2.71 -13.11
N LYS A 554 11.52 -3.64 -13.52
CA LYS A 554 11.66 -5.08 -13.27
C LYS A 554 12.08 -5.75 -14.58
N SER A 555 13.10 -6.61 -14.55
CA SER A 555 13.50 -7.38 -15.72
C SER A 555 12.43 -8.41 -16.11
N ARG A 556 12.47 -8.90 -17.35
CA ARG A 556 11.84 -10.19 -17.64
C ARG A 556 12.50 -11.29 -16.79
N GLU A 557 11.91 -12.45 -16.78
CA GLU A 557 12.58 -13.60 -16.19
C GLU A 557 13.85 -13.92 -17.00
N LEU A 558 14.99 -14.00 -16.30
CA LEU A 558 16.30 -14.27 -16.86
C LEU A 558 16.77 -15.64 -16.41
N GLN A 559 17.12 -16.49 -17.36
CA GLN A 559 17.77 -17.77 -17.08
C GLN A 559 19.21 -17.52 -16.57
N PRO A 560 19.85 -18.50 -15.91
CA PRO A 560 21.27 -18.42 -15.55
C PRO A 560 22.14 -18.00 -16.73
N GLY A 561 22.96 -16.95 -16.56
CA GLY A 561 23.81 -16.36 -17.61
C GLY A 561 23.10 -15.42 -18.58
N GLU A 562 21.78 -15.32 -18.57
CA GLU A 562 21.07 -14.36 -19.44
C GLU A 562 21.18 -12.92 -18.93
N SER A 563 21.16 -12.00 -19.89
CA SER A 563 21.22 -10.56 -19.62
C SER A 563 20.07 -9.81 -20.28
N GLN A 564 19.72 -8.67 -19.70
CA GLN A 564 18.80 -7.68 -20.26
C GLN A 564 19.33 -6.27 -20.06
N ALA A 565 19.24 -5.44 -21.09
CA ALA A 565 19.43 -4.00 -20.94
C ALA A 565 18.14 -3.36 -20.43
N LEU A 566 18.26 -2.54 -19.40
CA LEU A 566 17.17 -1.74 -18.84
C LEU A 566 17.43 -0.26 -19.10
N THR A 567 16.37 0.49 -19.25
CA THR A 567 16.39 1.96 -19.37
C THR A 567 15.36 2.57 -18.43
N LEU A 568 15.84 3.32 -17.46
CA LEU A 568 15.00 4.07 -16.51
C LEU A 568 15.01 5.54 -16.91
N ARG A 569 13.82 6.18 -16.91
CA ARG A 569 13.66 7.56 -17.35
C ARG A 569 12.98 8.39 -16.30
N PHE A 570 13.38 9.63 -16.14
CA PHE A 570 12.72 10.64 -15.33
C PHE A 570 12.82 12.01 -15.99
N ALA A 571 11.83 12.86 -15.77
CA ALA A 571 11.85 14.22 -16.31
C ALA A 571 12.71 15.13 -15.44
N ALA A 572 13.34 16.16 -16.04
CA ALA A 572 14.06 17.16 -15.24
C ALA A 572 13.13 17.87 -14.23
N ALA A 573 11.85 18.01 -14.56
CA ALA A 573 10.86 18.58 -13.66
C ALA A 573 10.62 17.72 -12.38
N ASP A 574 10.89 16.41 -12.44
CA ASP A 574 10.75 15.52 -11.28
C ASP A 574 11.83 15.75 -10.21
N LEU A 575 12.86 16.54 -10.52
CA LEU A 575 13.90 16.94 -9.57
C LEU A 575 13.48 18.12 -8.67
N ALA A 576 12.31 18.70 -8.92
CA ALA A 576 11.86 19.89 -8.24
C ALA A 576 11.40 19.61 -6.80
N SER A 577 11.69 20.54 -5.90
CA SER A 577 11.06 20.70 -4.59
C SER A 577 10.06 21.85 -4.62
N PHE A 578 9.01 21.79 -3.82
CA PHE A 578 8.02 22.85 -3.75
C PHE A 578 8.41 23.93 -2.73
N ASP A 579 8.59 25.15 -3.18
CA ASP A 579 8.83 26.32 -2.34
C ASP A 579 7.51 27.05 -2.03
N GLU A 580 7.04 26.90 -0.80
CA GLU A 580 5.79 27.51 -0.31
C GLU A 580 5.82 29.03 -0.34
N ARG A 581 7.03 29.66 -0.24
CA ARG A 581 7.19 31.12 -0.17
C ARG A 581 6.85 31.81 -1.49
N ILE A 582 7.02 31.09 -2.60
CA ILE A 582 6.81 31.60 -3.94
C ILE A 582 5.79 30.78 -4.74
N SER A 583 5.18 29.78 -4.12
CA SER A 583 4.21 28.86 -4.74
C SER A 583 4.72 28.28 -6.06
N ALA A 584 5.93 27.71 -6.02
CA ALA A 584 6.58 27.18 -7.20
C ALA A 584 7.32 25.85 -6.93
N PHE A 585 7.35 24.98 -7.94
CA PHE A 585 8.28 23.88 -8.00
C PHE A 585 9.62 24.38 -8.53
N VAL A 586 10.69 24.18 -7.76
CA VAL A 586 12.02 24.70 -8.03
C VAL A 586 13.03 23.55 -8.16
N VAL A 587 13.74 23.52 -9.26
CA VAL A 587 14.94 22.69 -9.44
C VAL A 587 16.16 23.54 -9.20
N ASP A 588 17.01 23.17 -8.24
CA ASP A 588 18.29 23.83 -8.03
C ASP A 588 19.27 23.45 -9.15
N SER A 589 20.09 24.41 -9.61
CA SER A 589 21.20 24.07 -10.49
C SER A 589 22.33 23.42 -9.71
N GLY A 590 22.96 22.39 -10.30
CA GLY A 590 24.10 21.77 -9.63
C GLY A 590 24.35 20.34 -10.06
N ARG A 591 25.26 19.70 -9.33
CA ARG A 591 25.61 18.29 -9.50
C ARG A 591 24.65 17.44 -8.68
N TYR A 592 23.96 16.55 -9.36
CA TYR A 592 23.08 15.53 -8.84
C TYR A 592 23.77 14.17 -8.96
N MET A 593 23.25 13.19 -8.22
CA MET A 593 23.69 11.81 -8.30
C MET A 593 22.50 10.92 -8.63
N ALA A 594 22.58 10.22 -9.75
CA ALA A 594 21.66 9.11 -10.04
C ALA A 594 22.22 7.86 -9.33
N GLU A 595 21.45 7.31 -8.43
CA GLU A 595 21.81 6.18 -7.58
C GLU A 595 20.96 4.97 -7.98
N LEU A 596 21.62 3.92 -8.49
CA LEU A 596 20.99 2.65 -8.79
C LEU A 596 21.06 1.77 -7.55
N GLY A 597 19.92 1.41 -6.99
CA GLY A 597 19.80 0.64 -5.75
C GLY A 597 18.95 -0.62 -5.90
N ARG A 598 19.23 -1.61 -5.06
CA ARG A 598 18.35 -2.75 -4.79
C ARG A 598 17.32 -2.41 -3.72
N SER A 599 17.61 -1.37 -2.95
CA SER A 599 16.72 -0.77 -1.96
C SER A 599 17.16 0.66 -1.67
N ALA A 600 16.42 1.40 -0.85
CA ALA A 600 16.80 2.74 -0.43
C ALA A 600 18.15 2.80 0.31
N ASP A 601 18.60 1.70 0.90
CA ASP A 601 19.84 1.64 1.68
C ASP A 601 20.95 0.79 1.02
N ASP A 602 20.63 0.02 -0.03
CA ASP A 602 21.60 -0.75 -0.81
C ASP A 602 21.82 -0.11 -2.20
N ILE A 603 22.69 0.90 -2.24
CA ILE A 603 23.04 1.62 -3.48
C ILE A 603 24.26 0.96 -4.13
N VAL A 604 24.01 0.30 -5.26
CA VAL A 604 25.01 -0.46 -6.03
C VAL A 604 25.90 0.44 -6.87
N GLN A 605 25.33 1.46 -7.54
CA GLN A 605 26.08 2.34 -8.43
C GLN A 605 25.63 3.79 -8.31
N ARG A 606 26.58 4.73 -8.48
CA ARG A 606 26.35 6.17 -8.42
C ARG A 606 26.90 6.84 -9.66
N LEU A 607 26.04 7.58 -10.38
CA LEU A 607 26.33 8.22 -11.65
C LEU A 607 26.07 9.72 -11.53
N PRO A 608 27.12 10.57 -11.61
CA PRO A 608 26.94 12.01 -11.52
C PRO A 608 26.31 12.58 -12.80
N PHE A 609 25.43 13.55 -12.63
CA PHE A 609 24.89 14.35 -13.72
C PHE A 609 24.65 15.80 -13.26
N VAL A 610 24.37 16.69 -14.21
CA VAL A 610 24.14 18.10 -13.91
C VAL A 610 22.75 18.48 -14.34
N ALA A 611 21.98 19.11 -13.44
CA ALA A 611 20.71 19.73 -13.75
C ALA A 611 20.85 21.27 -13.79
N LYS A 612 20.01 21.89 -14.62
CA LYS A 612 19.87 23.35 -14.68
C LYS A 612 18.74 23.79 -13.77
N ALA A 613 18.87 24.97 -13.20
CA ALA A 613 17.79 25.60 -12.46
C ALA A 613 16.56 25.75 -13.35
N SER A 614 15.41 25.48 -12.75
CA SER A 614 14.11 25.78 -13.36
C SER A 614 13.08 26.09 -12.28
N GLU A 615 12.08 26.86 -12.65
CA GLU A 615 10.96 27.24 -11.79
C GLU A 615 9.65 27.04 -12.57
N ARG A 616 8.67 26.43 -11.91
CA ARG A 616 7.30 26.29 -12.42
C ARG A 616 6.33 26.77 -11.34
N LYS A 617 5.76 27.95 -11.55
CA LYS A 617 4.73 28.49 -10.67
C LYS A 617 3.45 27.68 -10.78
N VAL A 618 2.74 27.60 -9.66
CA VAL A 618 1.41 27.01 -9.53
C VAL A 618 0.54 27.95 -8.72
N TYR A 619 -0.75 27.63 -8.60
CA TYR A 619 -1.65 28.43 -7.76
C TYR A 619 -1.26 28.32 -6.29
N ASP A 620 -1.36 29.46 -5.59
CA ASP A 620 -1.07 29.59 -4.16
C ASP A 620 -2.31 29.22 -3.33
N VAL A 621 -2.61 27.95 -3.23
CA VAL A 621 -3.84 27.40 -2.64
C VAL A 621 -3.52 26.29 -1.64
N LEU A 622 -4.53 25.83 -0.89
CA LEU A 622 -4.44 24.78 0.12
C LEU A 622 -3.53 25.13 1.30
N LYS A 623 -3.44 26.39 1.65
CA LYS A 623 -2.65 26.84 2.81
C LYS A 623 -3.24 26.36 4.12
N PRO A 624 -2.39 25.95 5.09
CA PRO A 624 -2.84 25.78 6.45
C PRO A 624 -3.42 27.08 7.01
N GLN A 625 -4.56 27.00 7.71
CA GLN A 625 -5.19 28.16 8.33
C GLN A 625 -4.39 28.69 9.52
N GLU A 626 -3.58 27.83 10.14
CA GLU A 626 -2.70 28.16 11.27
C GLU A 626 -1.27 27.70 10.98
N PRO A 627 -0.24 28.33 11.59
CA PRO A 627 1.13 27.88 11.47
C PRO A 627 1.28 26.43 11.95
N LEU A 628 1.87 25.59 11.14
CA LEU A 628 2.10 24.20 11.49
C LEU A 628 3.37 24.05 12.32
N ARG A 629 3.29 23.27 13.37
CA ARG A 629 4.47 22.73 14.03
C ARG A 629 5.08 21.67 13.12
N ARG A 630 6.37 21.80 12.83
CA ARG A 630 7.15 20.80 12.09
C ARG A 630 8.17 20.16 13.03
N LEU A 631 8.34 18.86 12.89
CA LEU A 631 9.40 18.16 13.60
C LEU A 631 10.76 18.72 13.15
N LYS A 632 11.67 18.86 14.10
CA LYS A 632 13.07 19.20 13.82
C LYS A 632 13.88 17.94 14.00
N PHE A 633 14.55 17.53 12.95
CA PHE A 633 15.40 16.35 12.92
C PHE A 633 16.87 16.74 12.92
#